data_aa07d2887732e678c4e01c07042327f9
#
_entry.id   aa07d2887732e678c4e01c07042327f9
#
_cell.length_a   1.000
_cell.length_b   1.000
_cell.length_c   1.000
_cell.angle_alpha   90.00
_cell.angle_beta   90.00
_cell.angle_gamma   90.00
#
_symmetry.space_group_name_H-M   'P 1'
#
loop_
_entity.id
_entity.type
_entity.pdbx_description
1 polymer ?
#
loop_
_entity_poly.entity_id
_entity_poly.type
_entity_poly.pdbx_seq_one_letter_code
_entity_poly.pdbx_strand_id
1 'polypeptide(L)'
;ELPPGLIVPEASQPGPSFDVDKATASYISLLSPEQRKRSDAYFEGGYRLELWGFLYGLLVCVIFITTGLSVKMRDIAKRISHRPWLYTAIYALFWLIAAELLSLPWALYTGYFREHAYGLSNLSLGAWFGEAGKDLLVSIVIVPWMITGIFMAVRKAGETWWLRAGVFGFGFILLLMMISPVFISPLFNDYKPLTEGPVKSAIFSLARANQIPTDNVVYFDASKQTTRVSANVSGFAGTTQVSLNDNLLNKTSLPEIKAVMGHEMGHYVLNHSLRLAVYLRLTIMFGFW
;
A
#
# COMPACT_ATOMS: atom_id res chain seq x y z
N GLU A 1 8.43 25.43 -14.38
CA GLU A 1 8.94 26.63 -13.64
C GLU A 1 9.16 26.22 -12.19
N LEU A 2 10.20 26.78 -11.54
CA LEU A 2 10.47 26.56 -10.14
C LEU A 2 9.45 27.34 -9.28
N PRO A 3 9.18 26.90 -8.03
CA PRO A 3 8.30 27.64 -7.15
C PRO A 3 8.71 29.13 -7.03
N PRO A 4 7.76 30.07 -6.99
CA PRO A 4 8.09 31.47 -6.84
C PRO A 4 8.84 31.72 -5.53
N GLY A 5 9.95 32.46 -5.61
CA GLY A 5 10.81 32.74 -4.45
C GLY A 5 11.92 31.72 -4.18
N LEU A 6 12.02 30.65 -4.95
CA LEU A 6 13.13 29.71 -4.84
C LEU A 6 14.39 30.35 -5.43
N ILE A 7 15.32 30.76 -4.56
CA ILE A 7 16.68 31.11 -4.95
C ILE A 7 17.48 29.81 -5.06
N VAL A 8 17.79 29.39 -6.27
CA VAL A 8 18.63 28.21 -6.52
C VAL A 8 20.10 28.63 -6.42
N PRO A 9 20.83 28.23 -5.37
CA PRO A 9 22.25 28.52 -5.25
C PRO A 9 23.04 27.94 -6.44
N GLU A 10 24.17 28.55 -6.78
CA GLU A 10 25.04 28.07 -7.87
C GLU A 10 25.43 26.60 -7.67
N ALA A 11 25.74 26.19 -6.45
CA ALA A 11 26.04 24.81 -6.09
C ALA A 11 24.84 23.83 -6.28
N SER A 12 23.63 24.31 -6.48
CA SER A 12 22.41 23.54 -6.73
C SER A 12 22.01 23.51 -8.21
N GLN A 13 22.80 24.17 -9.08
CA GLN A 13 22.57 24.20 -10.52
C GLN A 13 23.34 23.04 -11.19
N PRO A 14 22.80 22.44 -12.27
CA PRO A 14 23.52 21.42 -13.02
C PRO A 14 24.86 21.96 -13.54
N GLY A 15 25.96 21.28 -13.22
CA GLY A 15 27.29 21.69 -13.66
C GLY A 15 28.40 21.07 -12.83
N PRO A 16 29.66 21.41 -13.11
CA PRO A 16 30.82 20.85 -12.39
C PRO A 16 30.87 21.21 -10.89
N SER A 17 30.19 22.30 -10.50
CA SER A 17 30.08 22.77 -9.11
C SER A 17 28.86 22.23 -8.37
N PHE A 18 28.08 21.32 -8.96
CA PHE A 18 26.89 20.75 -8.35
C PHE A 18 27.24 19.96 -7.07
N ASP A 19 26.63 20.37 -5.97
CA ASP A 19 26.81 19.77 -4.63
C ASP A 19 25.43 19.30 -4.15
N VAL A 20 25.29 17.97 -4.01
CA VAL A 20 24.02 17.33 -3.63
C VAL A 20 23.54 17.81 -2.24
N ASP A 21 24.47 17.94 -1.28
CA ASP A 21 24.11 18.31 0.10
C ASP A 21 23.63 19.77 0.16
N LYS A 22 24.31 20.67 -0.55
CA LYS A 22 23.89 22.08 -0.66
C LYS A 22 22.57 22.22 -1.41
N ALA A 23 22.37 21.46 -2.48
CA ALA A 23 21.11 21.46 -3.23
C ALA A 23 19.97 20.97 -2.34
N THR A 24 20.17 19.88 -1.59
CA THR A 24 19.21 19.34 -0.64
C THR A 24 18.91 20.33 0.48
N ALA A 25 19.93 20.92 1.10
CA ALA A 25 19.76 21.92 2.16
C ALA A 25 18.97 23.13 1.67
N SER A 26 19.26 23.62 0.45
CA SER A 26 18.54 24.71 -0.18
C SER A 26 17.05 24.38 -0.39
N TYR A 27 16.74 23.18 -0.85
CA TYR A 27 15.36 22.75 -1.03
C TYR A 27 14.60 22.62 0.31
N ILE A 28 15.24 22.02 1.30
CA ILE A 28 14.67 21.87 2.64
C ILE A 28 14.46 23.24 3.32
N SER A 29 15.29 24.24 3.04
CA SER A 29 15.16 25.60 3.60
C SER A 29 13.90 26.33 3.15
N LEU A 30 13.19 25.86 2.12
CA LEU A 30 11.88 26.37 1.71
C LEU A 30 10.78 26.06 2.72
N LEU A 31 10.95 25.04 3.55
CA LEU A 31 9.99 24.69 4.60
C LEU A 31 10.17 25.66 5.78
N SER A 32 9.03 26.21 6.28
CA SER A 32 9.09 26.94 7.54
C SER A 32 9.50 26.01 8.70
N PRO A 33 10.08 26.54 9.81
CA PRO A 33 10.41 25.73 10.97
C PRO A 33 9.19 24.94 11.52
N GLU A 34 8.01 25.49 11.44
CA GLU A 34 6.75 24.87 11.88
C GLU A 34 6.36 23.72 10.96
N GLN A 35 6.49 23.91 9.65
CA GLN A 35 6.20 22.85 8.65
C GLN A 35 7.18 21.70 8.84
N ARG A 36 8.47 22.00 9.03
CA ARG A 36 9.50 20.99 9.29
C ARG A 36 9.22 20.23 10.58
N LYS A 37 8.96 20.92 11.68
CA LYS A 37 8.62 20.30 12.97
C LYS A 37 7.40 19.40 12.85
N ARG A 38 6.38 19.82 12.09
CA ARG A 38 5.16 19.04 11.85
C ARG A 38 5.45 17.78 11.03
N SER A 39 6.27 17.90 9.98
CA SER A 39 6.73 16.78 9.16
C SER A 39 7.52 15.76 9.99
N ASP A 40 8.50 16.24 10.76
CA ASP A 40 9.32 15.39 11.63
C ASP A 40 8.46 14.66 12.67
N ALA A 41 7.53 15.37 13.33
CA ALA A 41 6.61 14.78 14.30
C ALA A 41 5.69 13.69 13.66
N TYR A 42 5.27 13.90 12.40
CA TYR A 42 4.51 12.88 11.67
C TYR A 42 5.39 11.64 11.39
N PHE A 43 6.61 11.84 10.91
CA PHE A 43 7.51 10.76 10.54
C PHE A 43 7.98 9.96 11.77
N GLU A 44 8.53 10.63 12.77
CA GLU A 44 8.98 10.02 14.02
C GLU A 44 7.83 9.36 14.79
N GLY A 45 6.65 10.01 14.78
CA GLY A 45 5.42 9.44 15.33
C GLY A 45 5.03 8.13 14.64
N GLY A 46 5.31 7.99 13.33
CA GLY A 46 5.14 6.76 12.57
C GLY A 46 5.90 5.57 13.16
N TYR A 47 7.18 5.73 13.45
CA TYR A 47 8.00 4.66 14.07
C TYR A 47 7.45 4.22 15.43
N ARG A 48 6.97 5.17 16.25
CA ARG A 48 6.32 4.82 17.52
C ARG A 48 5.03 4.04 17.32
N LEU A 49 4.26 4.39 16.28
CA LEU A 49 3.02 3.68 15.95
C LEU A 49 3.27 2.27 15.43
N GLU A 50 4.39 1.98 14.78
CA GLU A 50 4.76 0.62 14.41
C GLU A 50 4.91 -0.27 15.65
N LEU A 51 5.65 0.22 16.68
CA LEU A 51 5.80 -0.49 17.94
C LEU A 51 4.44 -0.68 18.65
N TRP A 52 3.67 0.39 18.80
CA TRP A 52 2.37 0.32 19.45
C TRP A 52 1.37 -0.54 18.67
N GLY A 53 1.41 -0.51 17.34
CA GLY A 53 0.61 -1.38 16.46
C GLY A 53 0.93 -2.86 16.66
N PHE A 54 2.23 -3.19 16.77
CA PHE A 54 2.65 -4.54 17.11
C PHE A 54 2.12 -4.98 18.47
N LEU A 55 2.27 -4.16 19.51
CA LEU A 55 1.77 -4.46 20.85
C LEU A 55 0.23 -4.58 20.87
N TYR A 56 -0.47 -3.72 20.12
CA TYR A 56 -1.93 -3.82 19.97
C TYR A 56 -2.34 -5.11 19.27
N GLY A 57 -1.63 -5.51 18.21
CA GLY A 57 -1.85 -6.80 17.53
C GLY A 57 -1.64 -8.00 18.45
N LEU A 58 -0.59 -7.96 19.31
CA LEU A 58 -0.39 -8.98 20.33
C LEU A 58 -1.56 -9.01 21.33
N LEU A 59 -2.05 -7.85 21.77
CA LEU A 59 -3.22 -7.77 22.66
C LEU A 59 -4.44 -8.43 22.01
N VAL A 60 -4.71 -8.17 20.74
CA VAL A 60 -5.80 -8.82 19.99
C VAL A 60 -5.61 -10.35 19.98
N CYS A 61 -4.41 -10.84 19.72
CA CYS A 61 -4.10 -12.27 19.77
C CYS A 61 -4.35 -12.85 21.17
N VAL A 62 -3.91 -12.17 22.22
CA VAL A 62 -4.14 -12.57 23.62
C VAL A 62 -5.63 -12.66 23.92
N ILE A 63 -6.43 -11.67 23.48
CA ILE A 63 -7.89 -11.71 23.63
C ILE A 63 -8.48 -12.96 22.96
N PHE A 64 -8.11 -13.27 21.73
CA PHE A 64 -8.61 -14.46 21.03
C PHE A 64 -8.32 -15.77 21.79
N ILE A 65 -7.13 -15.86 22.38
CA ILE A 65 -6.68 -17.08 23.08
C ILE A 65 -7.32 -17.18 24.46
N THR A 66 -7.19 -16.13 25.28
CA THR A 66 -7.57 -16.17 26.71
C THR A 66 -9.08 -16.18 26.95
N THR A 67 -9.86 -15.52 26.07
CA THR A 67 -11.33 -15.52 26.16
C THR A 67 -11.98 -16.77 25.58
N GLY A 68 -11.19 -17.64 24.94
CA GLY A 68 -11.69 -18.80 24.20
C GLY A 68 -12.50 -18.42 22.95
N LEU A 69 -12.45 -17.17 22.47
CA LEU A 69 -13.19 -16.71 21.30
C LEU A 69 -12.82 -17.52 20.07
N SER A 70 -11.52 -17.78 19.85
CA SER A 70 -11.02 -18.61 18.75
C SER A 70 -11.61 -20.03 18.79
N VAL A 71 -11.70 -20.63 19.98
CA VAL A 71 -12.28 -21.98 20.17
C VAL A 71 -13.77 -21.97 19.83
N LYS A 72 -14.53 -20.97 20.31
CA LYS A 72 -15.96 -20.84 20.01
C LYS A 72 -16.22 -20.71 18.52
N MET A 73 -15.45 -19.85 17.83
CA MET A 73 -15.56 -19.66 16.39
C MET A 73 -15.25 -20.93 15.61
N ARG A 74 -14.20 -21.68 16.02
CA ARG A 74 -13.88 -22.98 15.44
C ARG A 74 -15.03 -23.98 15.60
N ASP A 75 -15.61 -24.05 16.79
CA ASP A 75 -16.66 -25.01 17.11
C ASP A 75 -17.96 -24.67 16.36
N ILE A 76 -18.30 -23.37 16.20
CA ILE A 76 -19.41 -22.94 15.36
C ILE A 76 -19.14 -23.31 13.89
N ALA A 77 -17.95 -23.00 13.36
CA ALA A 77 -17.58 -23.36 12.00
C ALA A 77 -17.69 -24.88 11.72
N LYS A 78 -17.27 -25.73 12.68
CA LYS A 78 -17.41 -27.19 12.59
C LYS A 78 -18.86 -27.67 12.67
N ARG A 79 -19.76 -26.97 13.37
CA ARG A 79 -21.20 -27.27 13.38
C ARG A 79 -21.85 -26.95 12.04
N ILE A 80 -21.40 -25.88 11.35
CA ILE A 80 -21.92 -25.48 10.02
C ILE A 80 -21.44 -26.46 8.95
N SER A 81 -20.20 -26.92 9.02
CA SER A 81 -19.66 -27.87 8.05
C SER A 81 -18.61 -28.80 8.66
N HIS A 82 -18.70 -30.08 8.30
CA HIS A 82 -17.70 -31.09 8.66
C HIS A 82 -16.56 -31.19 7.63
N ARG A 83 -16.67 -30.53 6.46
CA ARG A 83 -15.63 -30.54 5.42
C ARG A 83 -14.45 -29.68 5.84
N PRO A 84 -13.21 -30.23 5.92
CA PRO A 84 -12.06 -29.50 6.46
C PRO A 84 -11.77 -28.15 5.83
N TRP A 85 -11.89 -28.05 4.51
CA TRP A 85 -11.65 -26.78 3.81
C TRP A 85 -12.75 -25.75 4.11
N LEU A 86 -14.02 -26.18 4.21
CA LEU A 86 -15.15 -25.27 4.39
C LEU A 86 -15.22 -24.75 5.83
N TYR A 87 -15.05 -25.62 6.85
CA TYR A 87 -15.04 -25.09 8.22
C TYR A 87 -13.80 -24.20 8.49
N THR A 88 -12.68 -24.41 7.77
CA THR A 88 -11.52 -23.52 7.87
C THR A 88 -11.83 -22.16 7.25
N ALA A 89 -12.48 -22.12 6.08
CA ALA A 89 -12.89 -20.87 5.45
C ALA A 89 -13.91 -20.09 6.33
N ILE A 90 -14.89 -20.79 6.92
CA ILE A 90 -15.86 -20.17 7.84
C ILE A 90 -15.19 -19.67 9.12
N TYR A 91 -14.25 -20.42 9.68
CA TYR A 91 -13.46 -19.97 10.84
C TYR A 91 -12.63 -18.74 10.49
N ALA A 92 -11.97 -18.73 9.34
CA ALA A 92 -11.17 -17.60 8.88
C ALA A 92 -12.02 -16.34 8.65
N LEU A 93 -13.24 -16.51 8.15
CA LEU A 93 -14.21 -15.41 8.01
C LEU A 93 -14.61 -14.84 9.38
N PHE A 94 -14.95 -15.69 10.35
CA PHE A 94 -15.28 -15.22 11.70
C PHE A 94 -14.10 -14.55 12.38
N TRP A 95 -12.91 -15.12 12.22
CA TRP A 95 -11.67 -14.54 12.74
C TRP A 95 -11.38 -13.17 12.13
N LEU A 96 -11.51 -13.04 10.81
CA LEU A 96 -11.32 -11.78 10.11
C LEU A 96 -12.26 -10.70 10.65
N ILE A 97 -13.57 -10.97 10.70
CA ILE A 97 -14.56 -10.00 11.19
C ILE A 97 -14.29 -9.60 12.65
N ALA A 98 -13.98 -10.57 13.50
CA ALA A 98 -13.69 -10.28 14.91
C ALA A 98 -12.36 -9.51 15.09
N ALA A 99 -11.34 -9.84 14.30
CA ALA A 99 -10.06 -9.12 14.30
C ALA A 99 -10.23 -7.67 13.84
N GLU A 100 -10.98 -7.42 12.76
CA GLU A 100 -11.31 -6.07 12.29
C GLU A 100 -12.05 -5.25 13.34
N LEU A 101 -13.07 -5.84 13.99
CA LEU A 101 -13.81 -5.16 15.05
C LEU A 101 -12.93 -4.84 16.27
N LEU A 102 -12.06 -5.78 16.68
CA LEU A 102 -11.13 -5.53 17.78
C LEU A 102 -10.06 -4.52 17.41
N SER A 103 -9.65 -4.46 16.14
CA SER A 103 -8.65 -3.51 15.65
C SER A 103 -9.23 -2.14 15.28
N LEU A 104 -10.56 -1.99 15.25
CA LEU A 104 -11.23 -0.76 14.85
C LEU A 104 -10.80 0.49 15.64
N PRO A 105 -10.62 0.46 16.98
CA PRO A 105 -10.13 1.64 17.70
C PRO A 105 -8.74 2.09 17.25
N TRP A 106 -7.85 1.13 16.98
CA TRP A 106 -6.51 1.41 16.45
C TRP A 106 -6.56 1.98 15.03
N ALA A 107 -7.34 1.38 14.16
CA ALA A 107 -7.54 1.84 12.78
C ALA A 107 -8.14 3.25 12.72
N LEU A 108 -9.13 3.56 13.57
CA LEU A 108 -9.69 4.91 13.71
C LEU A 108 -8.64 5.93 14.16
N TYR A 109 -7.84 5.59 15.16
CA TYR A 109 -6.79 6.49 15.62
C TYR A 109 -5.76 6.77 14.54
N THR A 110 -5.22 5.72 13.90
CA THR A 110 -4.12 5.85 12.94
C THR A 110 -4.59 6.34 11.56
N GLY A 111 -5.72 5.83 11.07
CA GLY A 111 -6.20 6.09 9.71
C GLY A 111 -7.19 7.26 9.60
N TYR A 112 -7.82 7.68 10.71
CA TYR A 112 -8.74 8.82 10.68
C TYR A 112 -8.22 9.99 11.51
N PHE A 113 -8.16 9.87 12.83
CA PHE A 113 -7.86 11.02 13.71
C PHE A 113 -6.45 11.58 13.47
N ARG A 114 -5.46 10.73 13.38
CA ARG A 114 -4.08 11.16 13.12
C ARG A 114 -3.94 11.80 11.73
N GLU A 115 -4.49 11.19 10.70
CA GLU A 115 -4.42 11.75 9.34
C GLU A 115 -5.07 13.14 9.26
N HIS A 116 -6.21 13.34 9.95
CA HIS A 116 -6.85 14.66 10.04
C HIS A 116 -6.03 15.66 10.85
N ALA A 117 -5.44 15.25 11.96
CA ALA A 117 -4.59 16.12 12.79
C ALA A 117 -3.39 16.69 11.99
N TYR A 118 -2.90 15.92 11.03
CA TYR A 118 -1.83 16.37 10.13
C TYR A 118 -2.32 16.96 8.80
N GLY A 119 -3.63 17.03 8.56
CA GLY A 119 -4.22 17.58 7.34
C GLY A 119 -3.98 16.71 6.10
N LEU A 120 -3.83 15.40 6.29
CA LEU A 120 -3.53 14.44 5.24
C LEU A 120 -4.75 13.68 4.73
N SER A 121 -5.90 13.76 5.44
CA SER A 121 -7.16 13.12 5.04
C SER A 121 -8.24 14.16 4.76
N ASN A 122 -9.01 13.91 3.70
CA ASN A 122 -10.20 14.67 3.32
C ASN A 122 -11.51 13.92 3.64
N LEU A 123 -11.43 12.70 4.15
CA LEU A 123 -12.60 11.88 4.43
C LEU A 123 -13.39 12.39 5.62
N SER A 124 -14.70 12.54 5.48
CA SER A 124 -15.57 12.57 6.66
C SER A 124 -15.54 11.22 7.38
N LEU A 125 -15.95 11.18 8.65
CA LEU A 125 -15.99 9.92 9.39
C LEU A 125 -16.88 8.87 8.73
N GLY A 126 -18.04 9.28 8.19
CA GLY A 126 -18.91 8.38 7.43
C GLY A 126 -18.28 7.85 6.15
N ALA A 127 -17.56 8.70 5.40
CA ALA A 127 -16.83 8.29 4.22
C ALA A 127 -15.66 7.34 4.57
N TRP A 128 -14.96 7.59 5.69
CA TRP A 128 -13.92 6.69 6.17
C TRP A 128 -14.47 5.29 6.48
N PHE A 129 -15.62 5.20 7.17
CA PHE A 129 -16.28 3.91 7.38
C PHE A 129 -16.75 3.26 6.08
N GLY A 130 -17.15 4.06 5.09
CA GLY A 130 -17.48 3.57 3.76
C GLY A 130 -16.29 2.91 3.07
N GLU A 131 -15.11 3.53 3.11
CA GLU A 131 -13.87 2.95 2.56
C GLU A 131 -13.44 1.71 3.36
N ALA A 132 -13.46 1.77 4.69
CA ALA A 132 -13.16 0.62 5.54
C ALA A 132 -14.14 -0.56 5.30
N GLY A 133 -15.41 -0.26 5.01
CA GLY A 133 -16.39 -1.27 4.62
C GLY A 133 -16.07 -1.94 3.28
N LYS A 134 -15.59 -1.20 2.29
CA LYS A 134 -15.11 -1.77 1.02
C LYS A 134 -13.88 -2.66 1.23
N ASP A 135 -12.90 -2.21 2.04
CA ASP A 135 -11.73 -3.01 2.40
C ASP A 135 -12.12 -4.31 3.08
N LEU A 136 -13.07 -4.27 4.01
CA LEU A 136 -13.60 -5.46 4.67
C LEU A 136 -14.27 -6.40 3.67
N LEU A 137 -15.08 -5.91 2.74
CA LEU A 137 -15.73 -6.73 1.71
C LEU A 137 -14.70 -7.43 0.81
N VAL A 138 -13.68 -6.71 0.36
CA VAL A 138 -12.58 -7.29 -0.41
C VAL A 138 -11.83 -8.35 0.43
N SER A 139 -11.56 -8.04 1.69
CA SER A 139 -10.89 -8.97 2.61
C SER A 139 -11.72 -10.24 2.87
N ILE A 140 -13.04 -10.14 3.01
CA ILE A 140 -13.96 -11.29 3.16
C ILE A 140 -13.86 -12.23 1.95
N VAL A 141 -13.68 -11.69 0.75
CA VAL A 141 -13.53 -12.51 -0.45
C VAL A 141 -12.15 -13.16 -0.53
N ILE A 142 -11.10 -12.49 -0.09
CA ILE A 142 -9.71 -12.90 -0.32
C ILE A 142 -9.14 -13.73 0.84
N VAL A 143 -9.22 -13.22 2.06
CA VAL A 143 -8.48 -13.75 3.24
C VAL A 143 -8.89 -15.16 3.63
N PRO A 144 -10.19 -15.56 3.65
CA PRO A 144 -10.59 -16.91 3.99
C PRO A 144 -10.01 -17.98 3.07
N TRP A 145 -9.88 -17.67 1.78
CA TRP A 145 -9.29 -18.61 0.81
C TRP A 145 -7.78 -18.75 0.99
N MET A 146 -7.09 -17.64 1.23
CA MET A 146 -5.66 -17.67 1.53
C MET A 146 -5.37 -18.51 2.78
N ILE A 147 -6.08 -18.25 3.88
CA ILE A 147 -5.92 -19.01 5.13
C ILE A 147 -6.27 -20.48 4.91
N THR A 148 -7.36 -20.77 4.19
CA THR A 148 -7.77 -22.15 3.89
C THR A 148 -6.69 -22.88 3.11
N GLY A 149 -6.10 -22.27 2.09
CA GLY A 149 -5.02 -22.88 1.32
C GLY A 149 -3.79 -23.22 2.17
N ILE A 150 -3.38 -22.29 3.03
CA ILE A 150 -2.27 -22.51 3.99
C ILE A 150 -2.59 -23.69 4.92
N PHE A 151 -3.75 -23.71 5.55
CA PHE A 151 -4.15 -24.80 6.45
C PHE A 151 -4.33 -26.15 5.75
N MET A 152 -4.73 -26.14 4.48
CA MET A 152 -4.77 -27.37 3.67
C MET A 152 -3.35 -27.89 3.39
N ALA A 153 -2.38 -26.99 3.13
CA ALA A 153 -0.98 -27.37 3.01
C ALA A 153 -0.45 -27.98 4.33
N VAL A 154 -0.72 -27.33 5.47
CA VAL A 154 -0.35 -27.84 6.80
C VAL A 154 -0.88 -29.25 7.03
N ARG A 155 -2.15 -29.53 6.71
CA ARG A 155 -2.79 -30.84 6.95
C ARG A 155 -2.30 -31.95 6.03
N LYS A 156 -1.90 -31.62 4.79
CA LYS A 156 -1.60 -32.61 3.76
C LYS A 156 -0.09 -32.85 3.52
N ALA A 157 0.75 -31.97 3.99
CA ALA A 157 2.15 -31.91 3.58
C ALA A 157 3.13 -32.56 4.59
N GLY A 158 2.68 -33.01 5.78
CA GLY A 158 3.57 -33.52 6.82
C GLY A 158 4.69 -32.54 7.13
N GLU A 159 5.93 -33.00 7.21
CA GLU A 159 7.11 -32.19 7.54
C GLU A 159 7.42 -31.09 6.49
N THR A 160 6.93 -31.20 5.26
CA THR A 160 7.15 -30.22 4.19
C THR A 160 6.05 -29.16 4.07
N TRP A 161 5.18 -29.03 5.07
CA TRP A 161 4.03 -28.12 5.04
C TRP A 161 4.44 -26.65 4.83
N TRP A 162 5.51 -26.23 5.47
CA TRP A 162 6.03 -24.85 5.39
C TRP A 162 6.44 -24.47 3.95
N LEU A 163 7.07 -25.43 3.22
CA LEU A 163 7.44 -25.21 1.83
C LEU A 163 6.20 -25.07 0.92
N ARG A 164 5.22 -25.98 1.09
CA ARG A 164 3.99 -25.95 0.27
C ARG A 164 3.13 -24.74 0.61
N ALA A 165 3.03 -24.37 1.88
CA ALA A 165 2.34 -23.15 2.31
C ALA A 165 3.04 -21.89 1.76
N GLY A 166 4.38 -21.84 1.77
CA GLY A 166 5.16 -20.75 1.21
C GLY A 166 5.00 -20.63 -0.31
N VAL A 167 5.02 -21.74 -1.04
CA VAL A 167 4.78 -21.75 -2.49
C VAL A 167 3.36 -21.29 -2.83
N PHE A 168 2.35 -21.81 -2.10
CA PHE A 168 0.96 -21.39 -2.27
C PHE A 168 0.78 -19.89 -1.99
N GLY A 169 1.29 -19.41 -0.83
CA GLY A 169 1.19 -18.01 -0.45
C GLY A 169 1.86 -17.07 -1.45
N PHE A 170 3.02 -17.46 -1.96
CA PHE A 170 3.70 -16.69 -3.01
C PHE A 170 2.88 -16.61 -4.31
N GLY A 171 2.38 -17.74 -4.78
CA GLY A 171 1.52 -17.78 -5.97
C GLY A 171 0.24 -16.95 -5.78
N PHE A 172 -0.32 -16.98 -4.57
CA PHE A 172 -1.49 -16.17 -4.21
C PHE A 172 -1.18 -14.66 -4.21
N ILE A 173 -0.02 -14.26 -3.66
CA ILE A 173 0.43 -12.85 -3.70
C ILE A 173 0.64 -12.40 -5.15
N LEU A 174 1.30 -13.20 -5.98
CA LEU A 174 1.48 -12.87 -7.40
C LEU A 174 0.13 -12.71 -8.12
N LEU A 175 -0.82 -13.60 -7.85
CA LEU A 175 -2.17 -13.47 -8.39
C LEU A 175 -2.84 -12.16 -7.96
N LEU A 176 -2.75 -11.79 -6.69
CA LEU A 176 -3.30 -10.52 -6.19
C LEU A 176 -2.61 -9.31 -6.84
N MET A 177 -1.29 -9.34 -7.02
CA MET A 177 -0.56 -8.27 -7.73
C MET A 177 -1.03 -8.10 -9.18
N MET A 178 -1.40 -9.19 -9.84
CA MET A 178 -1.92 -9.13 -11.22
C MET A 178 -3.36 -8.60 -11.28
N ILE A 179 -4.24 -9.05 -10.38
CA ILE A 179 -5.65 -8.70 -10.44
C ILE A 179 -5.98 -7.36 -9.77
N SER A 180 -5.16 -6.90 -8.81
CA SER A 180 -5.42 -5.70 -8.02
C SER A 180 -5.63 -4.44 -8.86
N PRO A 181 -4.79 -4.10 -9.85
CA PRO A 181 -4.99 -2.89 -10.64
C PRO A 181 -6.30 -2.87 -11.44
N VAL A 182 -6.78 -4.06 -11.83
CA VAL A 182 -7.95 -4.22 -12.71
C VAL A 182 -9.26 -4.35 -11.92
N PHE A 183 -9.24 -5.07 -10.79
CA PHE A 183 -10.47 -5.44 -10.08
C PHE A 183 -10.59 -4.78 -8.70
N ILE A 184 -9.49 -4.52 -8.00
CA ILE A 184 -9.53 -4.00 -6.63
C ILE A 184 -9.42 -2.47 -6.64
N SER A 185 -8.42 -1.92 -7.32
CA SER A 185 -8.18 -0.48 -7.34
C SER A 185 -9.39 0.34 -7.81
N PRO A 186 -10.17 -0.09 -8.85
CA PRO A 186 -11.36 0.64 -9.28
C PRO A 186 -12.52 0.67 -8.28
N LEU A 187 -12.49 -0.17 -7.23
CA LEU A 187 -13.49 -0.09 -6.16
C LEU A 187 -13.29 1.15 -5.26
N PHE A 188 -12.08 1.68 -5.22
CA PHE A 188 -11.68 2.78 -4.35
C PHE A 188 -11.57 4.11 -5.09
N ASN A 189 -11.16 4.10 -6.36
CA ASN A 189 -10.92 5.30 -7.14
C ASN A 189 -11.38 5.16 -8.58
N ASP A 190 -11.81 6.28 -9.17
CA ASP A 190 -12.15 6.36 -10.59
C ASP A 190 -10.89 6.62 -11.41
N TYR A 191 -10.54 5.67 -12.28
CA TYR A 191 -9.40 5.77 -13.19
C TYR A 191 -9.85 6.28 -14.55
N LYS A 192 -9.21 7.37 -15.04
CA LYS A 192 -9.51 7.98 -16.34
C LYS A 192 -8.23 8.15 -17.15
N PRO A 193 -8.27 8.00 -18.48
CA PRO A 193 -7.13 8.30 -19.32
C PRO A 193 -6.65 9.73 -19.11
N LEU A 194 -5.33 9.92 -18.99
CA LEU A 194 -4.76 11.26 -18.90
C LEU A 194 -4.96 11.99 -20.25
N THR A 195 -5.45 13.23 -20.20
CA THR A 195 -5.66 14.06 -21.38
C THR A 195 -4.34 14.38 -22.09
N GLU A 196 -4.41 14.57 -23.42
CA GLU A 196 -3.24 14.96 -24.19
C GLU A 196 -2.71 16.32 -23.69
N GLY A 197 -1.38 16.41 -23.58
CA GLY A 197 -0.73 17.61 -23.09
C GLY A 197 0.72 17.41 -22.65
N PRO A 198 1.36 18.46 -22.12
CA PRO A 198 2.79 18.43 -21.75
C PRO A 198 3.14 17.33 -20.75
N VAL A 199 2.25 17.07 -19.76
CA VAL A 199 2.46 16.04 -18.74
C VAL A 199 2.48 14.66 -19.36
N LYS A 200 1.46 14.31 -20.17
CA LYS A 200 1.37 12.99 -20.80
C LYS A 200 2.55 12.76 -21.76
N SER A 201 2.89 13.76 -22.56
CA SER A 201 4.04 13.71 -23.47
C SER A 201 5.36 13.49 -22.73
N ALA A 202 5.55 14.17 -21.58
CA ALA A 202 6.74 14.01 -20.74
C ALA A 202 6.82 12.59 -20.14
N ILE A 203 5.70 12.05 -19.67
CA ILE A 203 5.63 10.69 -19.12
C ILE A 203 5.98 9.64 -20.19
N PHE A 204 5.42 9.76 -21.39
CA PHE A 204 5.77 8.84 -22.48
C PHE A 204 7.23 8.97 -22.92
N SER A 205 7.80 10.19 -22.88
CA SER A 205 9.22 10.39 -23.14
C SER A 205 10.09 9.66 -22.13
N LEU A 206 9.76 9.80 -20.83
CA LEU A 206 10.46 9.09 -19.73
C LEU A 206 10.30 7.58 -19.85
N ALA A 207 9.09 7.10 -20.12
CA ALA A 207 8.83 5.65 -20.26
C ALA A 207 9.64 5.05 -21.41
N ARG A 208 9.67 5.72 -22.57
CA ARG A 208 10.48 5.29 -23.72
C ARG A 208 11.97 5.31 -23.44
N ALA A 209 12.48 6.34 -22.78
CA ALA A 209 13.89 6.45 -22.38
C ALA A 209 14.33 5.31 -21.44
N ASN A 210 13.40 4.80 -20.64
CA ASN A 210 13.64 3.71 -19.70
C ASN A 210 13.13 2.34 -20.20
N GLN A 211 12.78 2.22 -21.47
CA GLN A 211 12.30 0.98 -22.10
C GLN A 211 11.08 0.35 -21.41
N ILE A 212 10.21 1.19 -20.82
CA ILE A 212 8.97 0.75 -20.17
C ILE A 212 7.88 0.63 -21.24
N PRO A 213 7.36 -0.58 -21.50
CA PRO A 213 6.33 -0.79 -22.51
C PRO A 213 4.96 -0.36 -21.94
N THR A 214 4.62 0.91 -22.08
CA THR A 214 3.29 1.41 -21.67
C THR A 214 2.72 2.33 -22.73
N ASP A 215 1.45 2.07 -23.08
CA ASP A 215 0.61 2.94 -23.89
C ASP A 215 -0.53 3.52 -23.04
N ASN A 216 -0.56 3.17 -21.75
CA ASN A 216 -1.66 3.51 -20.84
C ASN A 216 -1.17 4.40 -19.70
N VAL A 217 -1.55 5.68 -19.77
CA VAL A 217 -1.33 6.67 -18.71
C VAL A 217 -2.68 7.16 -18.25
N VAL A 218 -2.98 6.92 -16.96
CA VAL A 218 -4.25 7.27 -16.32
C VAL A 218 -4.05 8.19 -15.14
N TYR A 219 -5.10 8.90 -14.75
CA TYR A 219 -5.16 9.58 -13.46
C TYR A 219 -6.36 9.09 -12.65
N PHE A 220 -6.30 9.26 -11.32
CA PHE A 220 -7.36 8.85 -10.41
C PHE A 220 -7.63 9.92 -9.34
N ASP A 221 -8.84 9.93 -8.82
CA ASP A 221 -9.43 10.94 -7.96
C ASP A 221 -9.10 10.77 -6.46
N ALA A 222 -7.81 10.67 -6.12
CA ALA A 222 -7.38 10.50 -4.73
C ALA A 222 -7.71 11.69 -3.82
N SER A 223 -7.92 12.89 -4.38
CA SER A 223 -8.25 14.09 -3.60
C SER A 223 -9.53 13.97 -2.78
N LYS A 224 -10.43 13.06 -3.15
CA LYS A 224 -11.63 12.76 -2.35
C LYS A 224 -11.30 12.11 -0.99
N GLN A 225 -10.14 11.46 -0.90
CA GLN A 225 -9.71 10.69 0.28
C GLN A 225 -8.54 11.35 1.02
N THR A 226 -7.57 11.88 0.28
CA THR A 226 -6.29 12.34 0.84
C THR A 226 -5.79 13.61 0.17
N THR A 227 -4.91 14.33 0.86
CA THR A 227 -4.19 15.47 0.30
C THR A 227 -2.83 15.09 -0.29
N ARG A 228 -2.40 13.83 -0.15
CA ARG A 228 -1.09 13.35 -0.56
C ARG A 228 -0.95 13.30 -2.08
N VAL A 229 0.24 13.62 -2.56
CA VAL A 229 0.63 13.37 -3.95
C VAL A 229 1.10 11.92 -4.08
N SER A 230 0.73 11.26 -5.17
CA SER A 230 1.13 9.88 -5.43
C SER A 230 1.10 9.56 -6.91
N ALA A 231 2.01 8.71 -7.32
CA ALA A 231 1.99 8.04 -8.62
C ALA A 231 2.44 6.59 -8.46
N ASN A 232 2.19 5.77 -9.44
CA ASN A 232 2.75 4.42 -9.51
C ASN A 232 2.88 3.95 -10.96
N VAL A 233 3.78 2.98 -11.16
CA VAL A 233 3.86 2.19 -12.38
C VAL A 233 3.55 0.75 -11.99
N SER A 234 2.44 0.24 -12.46
CA SER A 234 1.93 -1.10 -12.14
C SER A 234 1.67 -1.93 -13.38
N GLY A 235 1.46 -3.22 -13.19
CA GLY A 235 1.22 -4.16 -14.28
C GLY A 235 2.44 -5.01 -14.60
N PHE A 236 2.19 -6.11 -15.32
CA PHE A 236 3.18 -7.12 -15.70
C PHE A 236 2.82 -7.72 -17.06
N ALA A 237 3.82 -8.13 -17.84
CA ALA A 237 3.62 -8.86 -19.10
C ALA A 237 2.67 -8.18 -20.11
N GLY A 238 2.84 -6.87 -20.34
CA GLY A 238 2.03 -6.13 -21.32
C GLY A 238 0.80 -5.42 -20.76
N THR A 239 0.56 -5.50 -19.43
CA THR A 239 -0.50 -4.74 -18.74
C THR A 239 0.03 -3.52 -18.01
N THR A 240 1.20 -3.01 -18.42
CA THR A 240 1.86 -1.89 -17.73
C THR A 240 1.03 -0.62 -17.84
N GLN A 241 0.70 -0.04 -16.69
CA GLN A 241 -0.05 1.19 -16.57
C GLN A 241 0.71 2.18 -15.68
N VAL A 242 0.77 3.42 -16.13
CA VAL A 242 1.25 4.56 -15.35
C VAL A 242 0.05 5.28 -14.77
N SER A 243 -0.02 5.41 -13.45
CA SER A 243 -1.13 6.05 -12.76
C SER A 243 -0.64 7.22 -11.92
N LEU A 244 -1.28 8.38 -12.06
CA LEU A 244 -1.03 9.58 -11.28
C LEU A 244 -2.30 9.93 -10.50
N ASN A 245 -2.15 10.41 -9.28
CA ASN A 245 -3.32 10.96 -8.62
C ASN A 245 -3.55 12.45 -9.02
N ASP A 246 -4.78 12.90 -8.87
CA ASP A 246 -5.19 14.26 -9.18
C ASP A 246 -4.48 15.31 -8.30
N ASN A 247 -4.10 14.95 -7.07
CA ASN A 247 -3.29 15.82 -6.22
C ASN A 247 -1.91 16.12 -6.84
N LEU A 248 -1.25 15.12 -7.43
CA LEU A 248 0.03 15.32 -8.11
C LEU A 248 -0.12 16.27 -9.31
N LEU A 249 -1.18 16.08 -10.10
CA LEU A 249 -1.44 16.91 -11.26
C LEU A 249 -1.78 18.36 -10.90
N ASN A 250 -2.48 18.58 -9.78
CA ASN A 250 -3.00 19.88 -9.38
C ASN A 250 -2.06 20.69 -8.47
N LYS A 251 -1.16 20.03 -7.75
CA LYS A 251 -0.34 20.67 -6.70
C LYS A 251 1.15 20.76 -7.05
N THR A 252 1.58 20.11 -8.13
CA THR A 252 3.00 20.07 -8.48
C THR A 252 3.25 20.56 -9.89
N SER A 253 4.45 21.07 -10.13
CA SER A 253 4.94 21.51 -11.43
C SER A 253 5.35 20.34 -12.32
N LEU A 254 5.47 20.58 -13.63
CA LEU A 254 5.93 19.54 -14.57
C LEU A 254 7.33 18.96 -14.23
N PRO A 255 8.34 19.73 -13.79
CA PRO A 255 9.60 19.17 -13.32
C PRO A 255 9.44 18.24 -12.12
N GLU A 256 8.58 18.60 -11.14
CA GLU A 256 8.30 17.76 -9.97
C GLU A 256 7.59 16.46 -10.37
N ILE A 257 6.59 16.54 -11.28
CA ILE A 257 5.94 15.34 -11.84
C ILE A 257 6.97 14.44 -12.51
N LYS A 258 7.89 15.00 -13.30
CA LYS A 258 8.96 14.21 -13.93
C LYS A 258 9.88 13.52 -12.90
N ALA A 259 10.22 14.21 -11.80
CA ALA A 259 11.04 13.65 -10.74
C ALA A 259 10.33 12.49 -10.04
N VAL A 260 9.06 12.65 -9.67
CA VAL A 260 8.22 11.59 -9.10
C VAL A 260 8.11 10.42 -10.07
N MET A 261 7.77 10.69 -11.33
CA MET A 261 7.64 9.63 -12.34
C MET A 261 8.96 8.90 -12.61
N GLY A 262 10.08 9.60 -12.62
CA GLY A 262 11.40 8.98 -12.74
C GLY A 262 11.70 8.01 -11.58
N HIS A 263 11.31 8.38 -10.37
CA HIS A 263 11.40 7.53 -9.18
C HIS A 263 10.54 6.26 -9.32
N GLU A 264 9.25 6.41 -9.69
CA GLU A 264 8.33 5.29 -9.86
C GLU A 264 8.75 4.34 -11.01
N MET A 265 9.22 4.91 -12.11
CA MET A 265 9.79 4.14 -13.23
C MET A 265 11.06 3.39 -12.80
N GLY A 266 11.87 3.97 -11.92
CA GLY A 266 13.01 3.30 -11.30
C GLY A 266 12.60 2.04 -10.53
N HIS A 267 11.52 2.09 -9.76
CA HIS A 267 10.97 0.92 -9.08
C HIS A 267 10.57 -0.19 -10.07
N TYR A 268 9.97 0.18 -11.19
CA TYR A 268 9.57 -0.76 -12.24
C TYR A 268 10.79 -1.41 -12.91
N VAL A 269 11.74 -0.59 -13.40
CA VAL A 269 12.96 -1.07 -14.11
C VAL A 269 13.83 -1.97 -13.23
N LEU A 270 13.95 -1.63 -11.94
CA LEU A 270 14.71 -2.41 -10.97
C LEU A 270 13.95 -3.62 -10.43
N ASN A 271 12.72 -3.88 -10.90
CA ASN A 271 11.86 -4.98 -10.48
C ASN A 271 11.67 -5.06 -8.95
N HIS A 272 11.55 -3.89 -8.28
CA HIS A 272 11.45 -3.83 -6.82
C HIS A 272 10.26 -4.63 -6.29
N SER A 273 9.10 -4.57 -6.95
CA SER A 273 7.91 -5.32 -6.55
C SER A 273 8.14 -6.84 -6.56
N LEU A 274 8.80 -7.36 -7.60
CA LEU A 274 9.11 -8.79 -7.68
C LEU A 274 10.18 -9.18 -6.64
N ARG A 275 11.22 -8.38 -6.49
CA ARG A 275 12.27 -8.62 -5.46
C ARG A 275 11.66 -8.63 -4.06
N LEU A 276 10.80 -7.66 -3.75
CA LEU A 276 10.09 -7.60 -2.46
C LEU A 276 9.21 -8.83 -2.24
N ALA A 277 8.47 -9.28 -3.26
CA ALA A 277 7.67 -10.49 -3.18
C ALA A 277 8.53 -11.75 -2.90
N VAL A 278 9.71 -11.84 -3.52
CA VAL A 278 10.67 -12.95 -3.24
C VAL A 278 11.22 -12.86 -1.82
N TYR A 279 11.63 -11.68 -1.35
CA TYR A 279 12.12 -11.51 0.02
C TYR A 279 11.03 -11.83 1.05
N LEU A 280 9.82 -11.36 0.83
CA LEU A 280 8.69 -11.67 1.69
C LEU A 280 8.41 -13.18 1.73
N ARG A 281 8.45 -13.86 0.57
CA ARG A 281 8.34 -15.32 0.52
C ARG A 281 9.39 -16.01 1.37
N LEU A 282 10.66 -15.63 1.22
CA LEU A 282 11.77 -16.24 1.98
C LEU A 282 11.59 -16.00 3.48
N THR A 283 11.19 -14.79 3.87
CA THR A 283 10.91 -14.46 5.28
C THR A 283 9.75 -15.29 5.85
N ILE A 284 8.65 -15.41 5.11
CA ILE A 284 7.49 -16.24 5.52
C ILE A 284 7.90 -17.71 5.62
N MET A 285 8.64 -18.23 4.64
CA MET A 285 9.12 -19.62 4.68
C MET A 285 10.04 -19.87 5.87
N PHE A 286 10.94 -18.94 6.17
CA PHE A 286 11.80 -19.03 7.35
C PHE A 286 11.00 -18.96 8.65
N GLY A 287 9.98 -18.09 8.72
CA GLY A 287 9.10 -18.00 9.89
C GLY A 287 8.20 -19.22 10.09
N PHE A 288 7.90 -19.96 9.03
CA PHE A 288 7.16 -21.23 9.11
C PHE A 288 8.04 -22.43 9.44
N TRP A 289 9.32 -22.36 9.04
CA TRP A 289 10.32 -23.40 9.33
C TRP A 289 10.72 -23.41 10.80
#